data_bb8cfc930527a6f2d724e81774e1488d
#
_entry.id   bb8cfc930527a6f2d724e81774e1488d
#
_cell.length_a   1.000
_cell.length_b   1.000
_cell.length_c   1.000
_cell.angle_alpha   90.00
_cell.angle_beta   90.00
_cell.angle_gamma   90.00
#
_symmetry.space_group_name_H-M   'P 1'
#
loop_
_entity.id
_entity.type
_entity.pdbx_description
1 polymer ?
#
loop_
_entity_poly.entity_id
_entity_poly.type
_entity_poly.pdbx_seq_one_letter_code
_entity_poly.pdbx_strand_id
1 'polypeptide(L)'
;MDIDPAPNVLLVVMDSVRAANCSLYDAPRETTPFLSTLATESVTYTQARAPSNWSLPSHISLFPGLEAHEHKVTVHDRLQPGNTIFEELEQQGYATGLFSENGFLTGHEVAIQECFETVVSAINTYEDRYNTTNINPGPDGFYYADRLLDWTKELDRPWAACLNIMDAHRPFEPRVEYDRWGDSRARDLQRTLDPRWEWTFHSGDRPYWQLSGLESLYDGGIRQADAVLESVISSLRGRGILDETLVVVCGDHGDGFGEPGHISGEPPAVSHIVPMHEELLHVPLVVRPPGGTDGKRSHDLAALTQFPDVVRGHIHGGSSVEGEFATEQVLSKKQPVTADLRDRFERQCEAANTYLAQSRVVYTDTNSKAVRKRYYWGSEGLAERVHCAGAVEALGAVSRREIDAAFDCDEAGVREPLEGAQPTDEVKDQLAAIGYY
;
A
#
# COMPACT_ATOMS: atom_id res chain seq x y z
N MET A 1 -37.71 7.93 14.40
CA MET A 1 -36.79 7.61 13.30
C MET A 1 -35.78 6.68 13.93
N ASP A 2 -35.83 5.41 13.58
CA ASP A 2 -34.78 4.50 13.97
C ASP A 2 -33.53 5.03 13.26
N ILE A 3 -32.54 5.46 14.04
CA ILE A 3 -31.22 5.81 13.52
C ILE A 3 -30.61 4.45 13.15
N ASP A 4 -30.36 4.23 11.88
CA ASP A 4 -29.61 3.04 11.47
C ASP A 4 -28.31 2.98 12.31
N PRO A 5 -27.94 1.79 12.82
CA PRO A 5 -26.73 1.67 13.60
C PRO A 5 -25.53 2.14 12.75
N ALA A 6 -24.62 2.85 13.39
CA ALA A 6 -23.42 3.34 12.73
C ALA A 6 -22.64 2.14 12.12
N PRO A 7 -22.24 2.20 10.84
CA PRO A 7 -21.64 1.08 10.15
C PRO A 7 -20.27 0.73 10.73
N ASN A 8 -19.91 -0.54 10.69
CA ASN A 8 -18.51 -0.96 10.89
C ASN A 8 -17.64 -0.47 9.74
N VAL A 9 -16.33 -0.36 9.98
CA VAL A 9 -15.35 0.05 8.98
C VAL A 9 -14.25 -1.01 8.86
N LEU A 10 -14.05 -1.54 7.67
CA LEU A 10 -12.96 -2.47 7.36
C LEU A 10 -12.09 -1.87 6.25
N LEU A 11 -10.89 -1.46 6.60
CA LEU A 11 -9.83 -1.15 5.66
C LEU A 11 -8.96 -2.40 5.46
N VAL A 12 -8.90 -2.91 4.23
CA VAL A 12 -7.97 -3.97 3.85
C VAL A 12 -6.91 -3.38 2.94
N VAL A 13 -5.67 -3.40 3.40
CA VAL A 13 -4.51 -2.99 2.62
C VAL A 13 -3.81 -4.25 2.12
N MET A 14 -3.73 -4.41 0.82
CA MET A 14 -2.93 -5.44 0.16
C MET A 14 -1.54 -4.84 -0.08
N ASP A 15 -0.63 -5.02 0.87
CA ASP A 15 0.69 -4.39 0.89
C ASP A 15 1.49 -4.72 -0.38
N SER A 16 2.10 -3.70 -0.97
CA SER A 16 2.88 -3.78 -2.21
C SER A 16 2.10 -4.21 -3.45
N VAL A 17 0.76 -4.27 -3.44
CA VAL A 17 -0.03 -4.72 -4.60
C VAL A 17 -0.28 -3.59 -5.58
N ARG A 18 0.26 -3.74 -6.80
CA ARG A 18 0.02 -2.81 -7.92
C ARG A 18 -1.19 -3.21 -8.77
N ALA A 19 -1.89 -2.22 -9.32
CA ALA A 19 -3.05 -2.46 -10.18
C ALA A 19 -2.72 -3.30 -11.43
N ALA A 20 -1.54 -3.10 -12.02
CA ALA A 20 -1.09 -3.79 -13.22
C ALA A 20 -1.02 -5.33 -13.10
N ASN A 21 -0.89 -5.87 -11.89
CA ASN A 21 -0.87 -7.31 -11.64
C ASN A 21 -2.20 -7.85 -11.08
N CYS A 22 -3.22 -7.01 -10.93
CA CYS A 22 -4.56 -7.46 -10.50
C CYS A 22 -5.44 -7.81 -11.70
N SER A 23 -6.01 -9.02 -11.73
CA SER A 23 -6.92 -9.43 -12.82
C SER A 23 -8.18 -8.55 -12.90
N LEU A 24 -8.62 -7.93 -11.81
CA LEU A 24 -9.67 -6.91 -11.81
C LEU A 24 -9.33 -5.70 -12.72
N TYR A 25 -8.04 -5.41 -12.93
CA TYR A 25 -7.50 -4.33 -13.75
C TYR A 25 -6.94 -4.83 -15.09
N ASP A 26 -7.49 -5.95 -15.58
CA ASP A 26 -7.16 -6.56 -16.86
C ASP A 26 -5.73 -7.18 -16.93
N ALA A 27 -5.10 -7.48 -15.78
CA ALA A 27 -3.87 -8.28 -15.76
C ALA A 27 -4.09 -9.66 -16.43
N PRO A 28 -3.09 -10.18 -17.17
CA PRO A 28 -3.26 -11.42 -17.93
C PRO A 28 -3.33 -12.68 -17.06
N ARG A 29 -2.85 -12.60 -15.81
CA ARG A 29 -2.92 -13.68 -14.83
C ARG A 29 -4.11 -13.47 -13.90
N GLU A 30 -4.81 -14.52 -13.54
CA GLU A 30 -5.98 -14.48 -12.64
C GLU A 30 -5.53 -14.38 -11.17
N THR A 31 -5.02 -13.23 -10.79
CA THR A 31 -4.42 -12.97 -9.46
C THR A 31 -5.45 -12.53 -8.42
N THR A 32 -6.54 -11.84 -8.82
CA THR A 32 -7.56 -11.29 -7.93
C THR A 32 -8.98 -11.70 -8.30
N PRO A 33 -9.29 -13.03 -8.36
CA PRO A 33 -10.62 -13.49 -8.76
C PRO A 33 -11.70 -13.14 -7.73
N PHE A 34 -11.37 -13.17 -6.42
CA PHE A 34 -12.34 -12.79 -5.39
C PHE A 34 -12.60 -11.28 -5.39
N LEU A 35 -11.56 -10.45 -5.49
CA LEU A 35 -11.72 -8.99 -5.60
C LEU A 35 -12.57 -8.63 -6.83
N SER A 36 -12.44 -9.37 -7.94
CA SER A 36 -13.30 -9.23 -9.12
C SER A 36 -14.75 -9.58 -8.84
N THR A 37 -14.99 -10.56 -7.96
CA THR A 37 -16.34 -10.90 -7.48
C THR A 37 -16.89 -9.81 -6.56
N LEU A 38 -16.11 -9.35 -5.59
CA LEU A 38 -16.49 -8.27 -4.69
C LEU A 38 -16.80 -6.96 -5.44
N ALA A 39 -16.10 -6.70 -6.53
CA ALA A 39 -16.31 -5.53 -7.38
C ALA A 39 -17.72 -5.50 -8.02
N THR A 40 -18.42 -6.64 -8.12
CA THR A 40 -19.79 -6.68 -8.64
C THR A 40 -20.83 -6.05 -7.69
N GLU A 41 -20.46 -5.82 -6.45
CA GLU A 41 -21.28 -5.15 -5.44
C GLU A 41 -20.56 -3.92 -4.82
N SER A 42 -19.59 -3.36 -5.55
CA SER A 42 -18.69 -2.30 -5.08
C SER A 42 -18.47 -1.23 -6.15
N VAL A 43 -17.81 -0.14 -5.78
CA VAL A 43 -17.23 0.82 -6.72
C VAL A 43 -15.73 0.50 -6.88
N THR A 44 -15.29 0.28 -8.13
CA THR A 44 -13.89 0.09 -8.49
C THR A 44 -13.33 1.37 -9.08
N TYR A 45 -12.28 1.94 -8.47
CA TYR A 45 -11.57 3.09 -9.00
C TYR A 45 -10.40 2.62 -9.88
N THR A 46 -10.43 2.95 -11.16
CA THR A 46 -9.43 2.45 -12.11
C THR A 46 -8.19 3.35 -12.21
N GLN A 47 -8.20 4.49 -11.50
CA GLN A 47 -7.14 5.49 -11.52
C GLN A 47 -6.72 5.93 -10.12
N ALA A 48 -6.69 5.00 -9.16
CA ALA A 48 -6.22 5.31 -7.81
C ALA A 48 -4.69 5.39 -7.75
N ARG A 49 -4.19 6.36 -6.99
CA ARG A 49 -2.75 6.58 -6.81
C ARG A 49 -2.34 6.59 -5.35
N ALA A 50 -1.23 5.91 -5.08
CA ALA A 50 -0.57 5.91 -3.78
C ALA A 50 0.13 7.25 -3.51
N PRO A 51 0.12 7.74 -2.27
CA PRO A 51 0.78 8.99 -1.90
C PRO A 51 2.31 8.86 -1.83
N SER A 52 2.82 7.64 -1.76
CA SER A 52 4.25 7.33 -1.75
C SER A 52 4.52 5.95 -2.36
N ASN A 53 5.80 5.61 -2.50
CA ASN A 53 6.27 4.36 -3.10
C ASN A 53 6.66 3.29 -2.06
N TRP A 54 6.24 3.41 -0.79
CA TRP A 54 6.46 2.41 0.24
C TRP A 54 5.50 2.59 1.44
N SER A 55 5.39 1.57 2.30
CA SER A 55 4.29 1.40 3.26
C SER A 55 4.19 2.50 4.30
N LEU A 56 5.29 2.88 4.98
CA LEU A 56 5.20 3.82 6.09
C LEU A 56 4.57 5.17 5.71
N PRO A 57 5.09 5.92 4.72
CA PRO A 57 4.49 7.20 4.34
C PRO A 57 3.10 7.04 3.73
N SER A 58 2.80 5.91 3.07
CA SER A 58 1.48 5.67 2.51
C SER A 58 0.42 5.48 3.62
N HIS A 59 0.72 4.73 4.67
CA HIS A 59 -0.18 4.56 5.81
C HIS A 59 -0.33 5.84 6.63
N ILE A 60 0.78 6.60 6.82
CA ILE A 60 0.73 7.91 7.48
C ILE A 60 -0.09 8.92 6.67
N SER A 61 -0.16 8.77 5.35
CA SER A 61 -1.05 9.58 4.51
C SER A 61 -2.51 9.10 4.60
N LEU A 62 -2.73 7.80 4.57
CA LEU A 62 -4.04 7.16 4.52
C LEU A 62 -4.85 7.41 5.80
N PHE A 63 -4.25 7.29 6.99
CA PHE A 63 -4.96 7.35 8.25
C PHE A 63 -5.41 8.76 8.66
N PRO A 64 -4.62 9.82 8.53
CA PRO A 64 -5.06 11.20 8.79
C PRO A 64 -5.71 11.89 7.55
N GLY A 65 -5.55 11.32 6.34
CA GLY A 65 -6.01 11.97 5.11
C GLY A 65 -5.08 13.09 4.62
N LEU A 66 -3.78 12.99 4.91
CA LEU A 66 -2.80 14.01 4.55
C LEU A 66 -1.82 13.51 3.49
N GLU A 67 -1.49 14.35 2.54
CA GLU A 67 -0.45 14.05 1.56
C GLU A 67 0.94 13.97 2.22
N ALA A 68 1.83 13.15 1.68
CA ALA A 68 3.15 12.92 2.25
C ALA A 68 4.02 14.19 2.41
N HIS A 69 3.72 15.25 1.65
CA HIS A 69 4.40 16.54 1.77
C HIS A 69 3.80 17.45 2.84
N GLU A 70 2.57 17.20 3.27
CA GLU A 70 1.87 17.92 4.34
C GLU A 70 2.26 17.36 5.70
N HIS A 71 2.17 16.04 5.90
CA HIS A 71 2.51 15.42 7.19
C HIS A 71 4.01 15.40 7.47
N LYS A 72 4.87 15.26 6.47
CA LYS A 72 6.35 15.23 6.55
C LYS A 72 6.94 14.22 7.54
N VAL A 73 6.15 13.32 8.08
CA VAL A 73 6.58 12.26 9.01
C VAL A 73 7.48 11.28 8.28
N THR A 74 8.62 10.95 8.86
CA THR A 74 9.61 9.99 8.36
C THR A 74 9.86 8.90 9.42
N VAL A 75 10.75 7.96 9.15
CA VAL A 75 11.19 6.94 10.13
C VAL A 75 11.85 7.52 11.40
N HIS A 76 12.20 8.80 11.39
CA HIS A 76 12.83 9.51 12.51
C HIS A 76 11.86 10.42 13.26
N ASP A 77 10.58 10.31 12.98
CA ASP A 77 9.54 11.14 13.57
C ASP A 77 8.47 10.26 14.19
N ARG A 78 7.72 10.82 15.13
CA ARG A 78 6.50 10.24 15.68
C ARG A 78 5.29 10.90 15.05
N LEU A 79 4.25 10.12 14.75
CA LEU A 79 2.94 10.65 14.41
C LEU A 79 2.28 11.13 15.71
N GLN A 80 1.92 12.41 15.78
CA GLN A 80 1.27 12.95 16.97
C GLN A 80 -0.11 12.33 17.17
N PRO A 81 -0.47 11.91 18.39
CA PRO A 81 -1.78 11.35 18.70
C PRO A 81 -2.95 12.31 18.38
N GLY A 82 -4.12 11.73 18.08
CA GLY A 82 -5.36 12.49 17.83
C GLY A 82 -5.53 12.98 16.40
N ASN A 83 -4.72 12.52 15.46
CA ASN A 83 -4.72 12.99 14.08
C ASN A 83 -5.23 11.97 13.06
N THR A 84 -5.64 10.77 13.47
CA THR A 84 -6.10 9.73 12.56
C THR A 84 -7.59 9.47 12.66
N ILE A 85 -8.18 8.96 11.59
CA ILE A 85 -9.60 8.56 11.58
C ILE A 85 -9.89 7.47 12.63
N PHE A 86 -8.94 6.58 12.92
CA PHE A 86 -9.14 5.52 13.90
C PHE A 86 -9.27 6.08 15.32
N GLU A 87 -8.45 7.07 15.70
CA GLU A 87 -8.56 7.77 16.98
C GLU A 87 -9.86 8.60 17.07
N GLU A 88 -10.29 9.20 15.96
CA GLU A 88 -11.57 9.90 15.90
C GLU A 88 -12.75 8.94 16.12
N LEU A 89 -12.72 7.76 15.50
CA LEU A 89 -13.73 6.72 15.67
C LEU A 89 -13.74 6.15 17.10
N GLU A 90 -12.56 5.95 17.71
CA GLU A 90 -12.45 5.54 19.10
C GLU A 90 -13.15 6.53 20.04
N GLN A 91 -12.93 7.83 19.83
CA GLN A 91 -13.62 8.90 20.58
C GLN A 91 -15.14 8.89 20.38
N GLN A 92 -15.63 8.35 19.26
CA GLN A 92 -17.04 8.14 18.96
C GLN A 92 -17.59 6.79 19.49
N GLY A 93 -16.76 6.01 20.19
CA GLY A 93 -17.15 4.76 20.84
C GLY A 93 -16.95 3.50 20.01
N TYR A 94 -16.26 3.57 18.87
CA TYR A 94 -15.86 2.39 18.11
C TYR A 94 -14.76 1.61 18.84
N ALA A 95 -14.74 0.30 18.68
CA ALA A 95 -13.55 -0.48 18.92
C ALA A 95 -12.61 -0.34 17.72
N THR A 96 -11.31 -0.12 17.94
CA THR A 96 -10.34 0.04 16.86
C THR A 96 -9.27 -1.06 16.89
N GLY A 97 -8.92 -1.60 15.70
CA GLY A 97 -7.99 -2.71 15.62
C GLY A 97 -7.05 -2.65 14.42
N LEU A 98 -5.77 -2.95 14.65
CA LEU A 98 -4.73 -3.11 13.63
C LEU A 98 -4.24 -4.55 13.61
N PHE A 99 -4.28 -5.18 12.44
CA PHE A 99 -3.86 -6.57 12.22
C PHE A 99 -2.83 -6.60 11.10
N SER A 100 -1.56 -6.78 11.41
CA SER A 100 -0.49 -6.70 10.43
C SER A 100 0.81 -7.37 10.91
N GLU A 101 1.56 -7.93 9.97
CA GLU A 101 2.96 -8.32 10.17
C GLU A 101 3.91 -7.12 10.05
N ASN A 102 3.50 -6.04 9.39
CA ASN A 102 4.37 -4.92 9.07
C ASN A 102 4.88 -4.19 10.33
N GLY A 103 6.16 -4.35 10.64
CA GLY A 103 6.79 -3.78 11.83
C GLY A 103 6.76 -2.26 11.89
N PHE A 104 6.68 -1.56 10.75
CA PHE A 104 6.48 -0.10 10.75
C PHE A 104 5.10 0.30 11.27
N LEU A 105 4.10 -0.57 11.10
CA LEU A 105 2.74 -0.30 11.56
C LEU A 105 2.50 -0.76 12.99
N THR A 106 3.17 -1.84 13.42
CA THR A 106 2.81 -2.56 14.66
C THR A 106 3.80 -2.38 15.81
N GLY A 107 4.96 -1.77 15.60
CA GLY A 107 5.97 -1.69 16.65
C GLY A 107 7.04 -0.60 16.48
N HIS A 108 6.98 0.21 15.42
CA HIS A 108 7.97 1.25 15.18
C HIS A 108 7.71 2.50 16.05
N GLU A 109 8.77 3.25 16.36
CA GLU A 109 8.71 4.51 17.14
C GLU A 109 7.88 5.62 16.48
N VAL A 110 7.55 5.50 15.20
CA VAL A 110 6.58 6.37 14.51
C VAL A 110 5.21 6.33 15.17
N ALA A 111 4.93 5.27 15.95
CA ALA A 111 3.77 5.14 16.82
C ALA A 111 2.41 5.00 16.11
N ILE A 112 2.37 4.49 14.88
CA ILE A 112 1.13 4.18 14.17
C ILE A 112 0.25 3.21 14.98
N GLN A 113 0.86 2.23 15.64
CA GLN A 113 0.15 1.26 16.50
C GLN A 113 -0.61 1.94 17.65
N GLU A 114 -0.20 3.11 18.10
CA GLU A 114 -0.85 3.82 19.20
C GLU A 114 -2.19 4.47 18.79
N CYS A 115 -2.49 4.50 17.48
CA CYS A 115 -3.79 4.96 16.96
C CYS A 115 -4.92 3.94 17.11
N PHE A 116 -4.65 2.76 17.71
CA PHE A 116 -5.60 1.66 17.81
C PHE A 116 -5.66 1.09 19.23
N GLU A 117 -6.86 0.74 19.71
CA GLU A 117 -7.04 0.05 21.00
C GLU A 117 -6.44 -1.37 20.99
N THR A 118 -6.54 -2.07 19.86
CA THR A 118 -6.05 -3.43 19.69
C THR A 118 -5.03 -3.49 18.56
N VAL A 119 -3.87 -4.08 18.84
CA VAL A 119 -2.85 -4.32 17.83
C VAL A 119 -2.46 -5.80 17.85
N VAL A 120 -2.58 -6.45 16.70
CA VAL A 120 -2.12 -7.82 16.52
C VAL A 120 -0.92 -7.81 15.59
N SER A 121 0.26 -8.05 16.18
CA SER A 121 1.51 -8.32 15.49
C SER A 121 1.95 -9.73 15.81
N ALA A 122 2.64 -10.42 14.90
CA ALA A 122 2.97 -11.85 15.11
C ALA A 122 4.42 -12.09 15.50
N ILE A 123 5.00 -11.22 16.28
CA ILE A 123 6.44 -11.22 16.58
C ILE A 123 6.93 -12.57 17.18
N ASN A 124 6.08 -13.42 17.78
CA ASN A 124 6.53 -14.65 18.42
C ASN A 124 5.48 -15.78 18.54
N THR A 125 4.43 -15.83 17.72
CA THR A 125 3.41 -16.88 17.82
C THR A 125 3.31 -17.70 16.54
N TYR A 126 4.08 -18.78 16.47
CA TYR A 126 4.07 -19.68 15.33
C TYR A 126 3.08 -20.83 15.57
N GLU A 127 1.90 -20.74 14.98
CA GLU A 127 1.09 -21.93 14.73
C GLU A 127 1.48 -22.47 13.35
N ASP A 128 1.89 -23.75 13.27
CA ASP A 128 2.39 -24.41 12.04
C ASP A 128 1.49 -24.21 10.82
N ARG A 129 0.18 -24.01 11.02
CA ARG A 129 -0.79 -23.80 9.93
C ARG A 129 -0.63 -22.49 9.19
N TYR A 130 0.01 -21.48 9.80
CA TYR A 130 0.22 -20.16 9.19
C TYR A 130 1.65 -19.93 8.72
N ASN A 131 2.61 -20.68 9.27
CA ASN A 131 4.01 -20.58 8.89
C ASN A 131 4.35 -21.67 7.88
N THR A 132 4.14 -21.40 6.62
CA THR A 132 4.29 -22.37 5.53
C THR A 132 5.59 -22.19 4.75
N THR A 133 6.42 -21.22 5.13
CA THR A 133 7.61 -20.82 4.39
C THR A 133 8.90 -20.97 5.21
N ASN A 134 10.05 -20.94 4.53
CA ASN A 134 11.36 -21.09 5.16
C ASN A 134 12.18 -19.79 5.18
N ILE A 135 11.71 -18.74 4.51
CA ILE A 135 12.43 -17.46 4.34
C ILE A 135 11.78 -16.38 5.19
N ASN A 136 10.44 -16.27 5.16
CA ASN A 136 9.72 -15.35 6.01
C ASN A 136 9.46 -16.00 7.37
N PRO A 137 9.96 -15.46 8.49
CA PRO A 137 9.72 -16.02 9.84
C PRO A 137 8.31 -15.74 10.36
N GLY A 138 7.56 -14.79 9.77
CA GLY A 138 6.21 -14.42 10.17
C GLY A 138 5.12 -15.36 9.64
N PRO A 139 3.93 -15.35 10.24
CA PRO A 139 2.76 -16.03 9.69
C PRO A 139 2.20 -15.25 8.51
N ASP A 140 1.55 -15.94 7.59
CA ASP A 140 0.89 -15.31 6.45
C ASP A 140 -0.41 -14.55 6.82
N GLY A 141 -1.03 -13.92 5.83
CA GLY A 141 -2.22 -13.08 6.01
C GLY A 141 -3.42 -13.79 6.62
N PHE A 142 -3.54 -15.11 6.50
CA PHE A 142 -4.62 -15.88 7.13
C PHE A 142 -4.58 -15.82 8.65
N TYR A 143 -3.39 -15.71 9.26
CA TYR A 143 -3.28 -15.53 10.70
C TYR A 143 -3.97 -14.24 11.16
N TYR A 144 -3.67 -13.13 10.49
CA TYR A 144 -4.23 -11.83 10.83
C TYR A 144 -5.73 -11.75 10.54
N ALA A 145 -6.17 -12.38 9.44
CA ALA A 145 -7.58 -12.52 9.12
C ALA A 145 -8.35 -13.28 10.20
N ASP A 146 -7.83 -14.42 10.69
CA ASP A 146 -8.45 -15.19 11.76
C ASP A 146 -8.50 -14.38 13.06
N ARG A 147 -7.43 -13.65 13.44
CA ARG A 147 -7.42 -12.79 14.64
C ARG A 147 -8.42 -11.64 14.54
N LEU A 148 -8.51 -10.97 13.37
CA LEU A 148 -9.53 -9.97 13.10
C LEU A 148 -10.95 -10.56 13.29
N LEU A 149 -11.22 -11.71 12.68
CA LEU A 149 -12.52 -12.35 12.75
C LEU A 149 -12.89 -12.79 14.16
N ASP A 150 -11.94 -13.29 14.94
CA ASP A 150 -12.16 -13.64 16.34
C ASP A 150 -12.40 -12.38 17.19
N TRP A 151 -11.60 -11.33 17.01
CA TRP A 151 -11.78 -10.05 17.68
C TRP A 151 -13.18 -9.46 17.42
N THR A 152 -13.65 -9.45 16.16
CA THR A 152 -15.00 -8.92 15.83
C THR A 152 -16.16 -9.74 16.40
N LYS A 153 -15.93 -10.97 16.88
CA LYS A 153 -16.97 -11.79 17.55
C LYS A 153 -17.19 -11.40 19.02
N GLU A 154 -16.17 -10.81 19.62
CA GLU A 154 -16.19 -10.44 21.04
C GLU A 154 -16.74 -9.05 21.29
N LEU A 155 -17.01 -8.28 20.21
CA LEU A 155 -17.43 -6.90 20.30
C LEU A 155 -18.98 -6.77 20.33
N ASP A 156 -19.45 -5.88 21.20
CA ASP A 156 -20.86 -5.48 21.35
C ASP A 156 -21.12 -4.03 20.89
N ARG A 157 -20.13 -3.40 20.25
CA ARG A 157 -20.14 -2.02 19.74
C ARG A 157 -19.63 -1.97 18.30
N PRO A 158 -19.89 -0.88 17.55
CA PRO A 158 -19.29 -0.70 16.22
C PRO A 158 -17.77 -0.79 16.27
N TRP A 159 -17.16 -1.22 15.19
CA TRP A 159 -15.71 -1.40 15.10
C TRP A 159 -15.14 -0.81 13.81
N ALA A 160 -13.88 -0.39 13.89
CA ALA A 160 -13.08 0.03 12.76
C ALA A 160 -11.73 -0.72 12.78
N ALA A 161 -11.44 -1.45 11.73
CA ALA A 161 -10.24 -2.26 11.65
C ALA A 161 -9.42 -1.97 10.40
N CYS A 162 -8.09 -2.02 10.55
CA CYS A 162 -7.14 -2.10 9.45
C CYS A 162 -6.53 -3.50 9.43
N LEU A 163 -6.75 -4.23 8.33
CA LEU A 163 -6.08 -5.49 8.01
C LEU A 163 -5.06 -5.21 6.92
N ASN A 164 -3.77 -5.25 7.25
CA ASN A 164 -2.68 -5.12 6.29
C ASN A 164 -2.12 -6.49 5.96
N ILE A 165 -2.28 -6.93 4.70
CA ILE A 165 -1.93 -8.28 4.21
C ILE A 165 -0.59 -8.19 3.49
N MET A 166 0.43 -8.87 4.01
CA MET A 166 1.82 -8.81 3.53
C MET A 166 2.17 -9.90 2.50
N ASP A 167 1.24 -10.74 2.09
CA ASP A 167 1.49 -11.94 1.26
C ASP A 167 2.10 -11.62 -0.12
N ALA A 168 1.88 -10.40 -0.64
CA ALA A 168 2.50 -9.92 -1.87
C ALA A 168 3.76 -9.08 -1.63
N HIS A 169 4.12 -8.80 -0.38
CA HIS A 169 5.38 -8.14 -0.06
C HIS A 169 6.55 -9.14 -0.12
N ARG A 170 7.74 -8.66 -0.44
CA ARG A 170 8.98 -9.47 -0.40
C ARG A 170 9.33 -9.91 1.03
N PRO A 171 9.92 -11.11 1.24
CA PRO A 171 10.25 -12.12 0.25
C PRO A 171 9.00 -12.80 -0.32
N PHE A 172 8.99 -13.06 -1.65
CA PHE A 172 7.83 -13.63 -2.32
C PHE A 172 7.77 -15.15 -2.10
N GLU A 173 6.96 -15.59 -1.17
CA GLU A 173 6.79 -17.01 -0.80
C GLU A 173 5.32 -17.41 -0.66
N PRO A 174 4.54 -17.37 -1.75
CA PRO A 174 3.15 -17.82 -1.69
C PRO A 174 3.07 -19.31 -1.33
N ARG A 175 2.00 -19.71 -0.61
CA ARG A 175 1.68 -21.13 -0.40
C ARG A 175 1.55 -21.84 -1.75
N VAL A 176 1.86 -23.13 -1.76
CA VAL A 176 1.89 -23.94 -3.00
C VAL A 176 0.58 -23.88 -3.79
N GLU A 177 -0.56 -23.81 -3.12
CA GLU A 177 -1.87 -23.72 -3.75
C GLU A 177 -2.13 -22.39 -4.48
N TYR A 178 -1.42 -21.32 -4.11
CA TYR A 178 -1.51 -20.00 -4.73
C TYR A 178 -0.37 -19.73 -5.72
N ASP A 179 0.74 -20.44 -5.61
CA ASP A 179 1.90 -20.33 -6.50
C ASP A 179 1.65 -20.99 -7.85
N ARG A 180 0.83 -20.34 -8.69
CA ARG A 180 0.42 -20.87 -9.99
C ARG A 180 1.39 -20.57 -11.13
N TRP A 181 2.25 -19.59 -10.97
CA TRP A 181 3.12 -19.07 -12.04
C TRP A 181 4.60 -19.16 -11.74
N GLY A 182 4.97 -19.34 -10.47
CA GLY A 182 6.35 -19.57 -10.04
C GLY A 182 6.82 -20.97 -10.43
N ASP A 183 8.06 -21.06 -10.86
CA ASP A 183 8.74 -22.34 -11.09
C ASP A 183 9.84 -22.60 -10.04
N SER A 184 10.49 -23.74 -10.11
CA SER A 184 11.58 -24.08 -9.19
C SER A 184 12.74 -23.09 -9.27
N ARG A 185 13.01 -22.50 -10.45
CA ARG A 185 14.11 -21.53 -10.65
C ARG A 185 13.77 -20.19 -9.99
N ALA A 186 12.51 -19.74 -10.07
CA ALA A 186 12.05 -18.55 -9.39
C ALA A 186 12.17 -18.70 -7.87
N ARG A 187 11.73 -19.84 -7.31
CA ARG A 187 11.87 -20.14 -5.87
C ARG A 187 13.32 -20.27 -5.44
N ASP A 188 14.18 -20.93 -6.24
CA ASP A 188 15.61 -21.01 -5.95
C ASP A 188 16.27 -19.63 -6.03
N LEU A 189 15.86 -18.78 -6.97
CA LEU A 189 16.30 -17.39 -7.03
C LEU A 189 15.94 -16.66 -5.73
N GLN A 190 14.67 -16.67 -5.33
CA GLN A 190 14.20 -16.00 -4.11
C GLN A 190 14.99 -16.44 -2.87
N ARG A 191 15.25 -17.74 -2.69
CA ARG A 191 16.02 -18.28 -1.56
C ARG A 191 17.51 -17.87 -1.54
N THR A 192 18.05 -17.43 -2.68
CA THR A 192 19.46 -17.01 -2.80
C THR A 192 19.63 -15.50 -2.73
N LEU A 193 18.54 -14.77 -2.63
CA LEU A 193 18.56 -13.31 -2.55
C LEU A 193 18.61 -12.86 -1.09
N ASP A 194 19.44 -11.86 -0.82
CA ASP A 194 19.42 -11.15 0.47
C ASP A 194 18.14 -10.31 0.59
N PRO A 195 17.69 -9.95 1.80
CA PRO A 195 16.54 -9.09 1.99
C PRO A 195 16.60 -7.75 1.23
N ARG A 196 17.80 -7.29 0.89
CA ARG A 196 18.07 -6.08 0.09
C ARG A 196 18.51 -6.40 -1.35
N TRP A 197 17.90 -7.40 -1.95
CA TRP A 197 18.24 -7.93 -3.26
C TRP A 197 18.15 -6.92 -4.43
N GLU A 198 17.41 -5.84 -4.29
CA GLU A 198 17.33 -4.77 -5.29
C GLU A 198 18.70 -4.24 -5.70
N TRP A 199 19.66 -4.22 -4.76
CA TRP A 199 21.02 -3.74 -5.02
C TRP A 199 21.81 -4.67 -5.92
N THR A 200 21.57 -5.97 -5.85
CA THR A 200 22.25 -6.95 -6.71
C THR A 200 21.87 -6.80 -8.18
N PHE A 201 20.69 -6.24 -8.44
CA PHE A 201 20.25 -5.89 -9.79
C PHE A 201 20.76 -4.52 -10.22
N HIS A 202 20.71 -3.52 -9.35
CA HIS A 202 21.22 -2.18 -9.65
C HIS A 202 22.74 -2.12 -9.81
N SER A 203 23.50 -2.96 -9.10
CA SER A 203 24.96 -3.10 -9.29
C SER A 203 25.33 -3.86 -10.56
N GLY A 204 24.38 -4.57 -11.16
CA GLY A 204 24.63 -5.42 -12.33
C GLY A 204 25.14 -6.83 -11.99
N ASP A 205 25.17 -7.22 -10.71
CA ASP A 205 25.58 -8.56 -10.28
C ASP A 205 24.57 -9.63 -10.73
N ARG A 206 23.30 -9.22 -10.90
CA ARG A 206 22.25 -10.05 -11.49
C ARG A 206 21.56 -9.35 -12.66
N PRO A 207 21.24 -10.10 -13.73
CA PRO A 207 20.56 -9.53 -14.89
C PRO A 207 19.07 -9.31 -14.63
N TYR A 208 18.53 -8.19 -15.09
CA TYR A 208 17.12 -7.80 -14.90
C TYR A 208 16.09 -8.84 -15.38
N TRP A 209 16.43 -9.68 -16.37
CA TRP A 209 15.49 -10.71 -16.84
C TRP A 209 15.10 -11.73 -15.75
N GLN A 210 15.90 -11.86 -14.67
CA GLN A 210 15.55 -12.73 -13.54
C GLN A 210 14.38 -12.20 -12.73
N LEU A 211 14.09 -10.89 -12.78
CA LEU A 211 13.00 -10.26 -12.07
C LEU A 211 11.62 -10.82 -12.51
N SER A 212 11.50 -11.28 -13.76
CA SER A 212 10.27 -11.95 -14.22
C SER A 212 9.93 -13.24 -13.45
N GLY A 213 10.96 -13.93 -12.91
CA GLY A 213 10.74 -15.05 -12.00
C GLY A 213 10.18 -14.60 -10.65
N LEU A 214 10.71 -13.52 -10.10
CA LEU A 214 10.19 -12.93 -8.86
C LEU A 214 8.77 -12.39 -9.04
N GLU A 215 8.48 -11.72 -10.16
CA GLU A 215 7.13 -11.29 -10.51
C GLU A 215 6.13 -12.45 -10.58
N SER A 216 6.59 -13.63 -11.01
CA SER A 216 5.72 -14.82 -11.04
C SER A 216 5.37 -15.32 -9.63
N LEU A 217 6.28 -15.20 -8.66
CA LEU A 217 6.01 -15.50 -7.26
C LEU A 217 5.15 -14.40 -6.60
N TYR A 218 5.41 -13.14 -6.93
CA TYR A 218 4.61 -12.00 -6.50
C TYR A 218 3.14 -12.13 -6.91
N ASP A 219 2.86 -12.55 -8.14
CA ASP A 219 1.49 -12.85 -8.59
C ASP A 219 0.83 -13.97 -7.77
N GLY A 220 1.61 -14.96 -7.34
CA GLY A 220 1.17 -15.97 -6.38
C GLY A 220 0.84 -15.36 -5.02
N GLY A 221 1.65 -14.42 -4.54
CA GLY A 221 1.40 -13.65 -3.32
C GLY A 221 0.13 -12.81 -3.40
N ILE A 222 -0.11 -12.12 -4.53
CA ILE A 222 -1.37 -11.39 -4.77
C ILE A 222 -2.56 -12.34 -4.72
N ARG A 223 -2.45 -13.51 -5.34
CA ARG A 223 -3.52 -14.51 -5.32
C ARG A 223 -3.79 -15.03 -3.91
N GLN A 224 -2.77 -15.17 -3.09
CA GLN A 224 -2.93 -15.54 -1.68
C GLN A 224 -3.60 -14.42 -0.89
N ALA A 225 -3.19 -13.17 -1.07
CA ALA A 225 -3.82 -12.01 -0.45
C ALA A 225 -5.31 -11.88 -0.83
N ASP A 226 -5.65 -12.17 -2.09
CA ASP A 226 -7.05 -12.23 -2.56
C ASP A 226 -7.86 -13.34 -1.86
N ALA A 227 -7.25 -14.50 -1.60
CA ALA A 227 -7.88 -15.58 -0.85
C ALA A 227 -8.03 -15.24 0.65
N VAL A 228 -7.10 -14.51 1.25
CA VAL A 228 -7.24 -13.97 2.61
C VAL A 228 -8.42 -13.01 2.67
N LEU A 229 -8.54 -12.08 1.72
CA LEU A 229 -9.70 -11.20 1.59
C LEU A 229 -11.01 -11.99 1.47
N GLU A 230 -11.03 -13.03 0.62
CA GLU A 230 -12.20 -13.93 0.47
C GLU A 230 -12.62 -14.53 1.81
N SER A 231 -11.68 -15.01 2.62
CA SER A 231 -11.96 -15.61 3.91
C SER A 231 -12.63 -14.64 4.88
N VAL A 232 -12.15 -13.39 4.92
CA VAL A 232 -12.71 -12.33 5.77
C VAL A 232 -14.11 -11.96 5.31
N ILE A 233 -14.28 -11.58 4.05
CA ILE A 233 -15.57 -11.10 3.52
C ILE A 233 -16.64 -12.21 3.57
N SER A 234 -16.27 -13.45 3.25
CA SER A 234 -17.19 -14.60 3.34
C SER A 234 -17.63 -14.87 4.78
N SER A 235 -16.73 -14.73 5.76
CA SER A 235 -17.07 -14.85 7.17
C SER A 235 -18.01 -13.74 7.64
N LEU A 236 -17.74 -12.47 7.31
CA LEU A 236 -18.60 -11.33 7.65
C LEU A 236 -19.98 -11.49 6.99
N ARG A 237 -20.03 -11.93 5.74
CA ARG A 237 -21.29 -12.23 5.03
C ARG A 237 -22.07 -13.37 5.68
N GLY A 238 -21.39 -14.48 6.03
CA GLY A 238 -22.01 -15.62 6.70
C GLY A 238 -22.56 -15.28 8.09
N ARG A 239 -22.02 -14.25 8.74
CA ARG A 239 -22.50 -13.72 10.04
C ARG A 239 -23.60 -12.65 9.88
N GLY A 240 -23.90 -12.21 8.66
CA GLY A 240 -24.89 -11.16 8.38
C GLY A 240 -24.46 -9.73 8.72
N ILE A 241 -23.17 -9.49 9.00
CA ILE A 241 -22.64 -8.16 9.37
C ILE A 241 -21.95 -7.44 8.21
N LEU A 242 -21.75 -8.08 7.06
CA LEU A 242 -21.14 -7.44 5.90
C LEU A 242 -21.97 -6.27 5.37
N ASP A 243 -23.30 -6.37 5.42
CA ASP A 243 -24.21 -5.32 4.97
C ASP A 243 -24.29 -4.11 5.94
N GLU A 244 -23.70 -4.26 7.13
CA GLU A 244 -23.52 -3.19 8.11
C GLU A 244 -22.06 -2.69 8.10
N THR A 245 -21.24 -3.06 7.10
CA THR A 245 -19.80 -2.77 7.06
C THR A 245 -19.43 -2.00 5.81
N LEU A 246 -18.80 -0.84 5.97
CA LEU A 246 -18.04 -0.18 4.92
C LEU A 246 -16.73 -0.95 4.72
N VAL A 247 -16.50 -1.49 3.51
CA VAL A 247 -15.26 -2.19 3.17
C VAL A 247 -14.48 -1.38 2.14
N VAL A 248 -13.25 -1.03 2.47
CA VAL A 248 -12.30 -0.40 1.54
C VAL A 248 -11.13 -1.36 1.34
N VAL A 249 -10.87 -1.75 0.10
CA VAL A 249 -9.74 -2.59 -0.28
C VAL A 249 -8.81 -1.78 -1.18
N CYS A 250 -7.55 -1.63 -0.80
CA CYS A 250 -6.56 -0.91 -1.60
C CYS A 250 -5.17 -1.55 -1.52
N GLY A 251 -4.29 -1.20 -2.47
CA GLY A 251 -2.84 -1.29 -2.28
C GLY A 251 -2.32 0.01 -1.65
N ASP A 252 -1.28 -0.04 -0.87
CA ASP A 252 -0.61 1.15 -0.30
C ASP A 252 0.47 1.70 -1.23
N HIS A 253 1.10 0.85 -2.02
CA HIS A 253 2.01 1.08 -3.13
C HIS A 253 2.13 -0.20 -3.97
N GLY A 254 2.90 -0.17 -5.05
CA GLY A 254 3.23 -1.34 -5.85
C GLY A 254 4.66 -1.83 -5.64
N ASP A 255 5.09 -2.78 -6.47
CA ASP A 255 6.45 -3.29 -6.53
C ASP A 255 6.97 -3.31 -7.98
N GLY A 256 8.30 -3.19 -8.18
CA GLY A 256 8.95 -3.07 -9.47
C GLY A 256 9.74 -4.33 -9.85
N PHE A 257 9.62 -4.73 -11.13
CA PHE A 257 10.27 -5.93 -11.66
C PHE A 257 11.14 -5.64 -12.90
N GLY A 258 11.72 -4.44 -12.96
CA GLY A 258 12.66 -4.04 -14.02
C GLY A 258 12.06 -3.16 -15.09
N GLU A 259 10.89 -2.59 -14.85
CA GLU A 259 10.24 -1.64 -15.78
C GLU A 259 11.15 -0.43 -16.00
N PRO A 260 11.38 -0.02 -17.25
CA PRO A 260 12.34 1.02 -17.58
C PRO A 260 11.86 2.40 -17.15
N GLY A 261 12.78 3.25 -16.72
CA GLY A 261 12.52 4.67 -16.56
C GLY A 261 12.23 5.36 -17.91
N HIS A 262 11.35 6.37 -17.89
CA HIS A 262 11.00 7.14 -19.07
C HIS A 262 11.79 8.45 -19.18
N ILE A 263 12.42 8.89 -18.08
CA ILE A 263 13.34 10.05 -18.05
C ILE A 263 14.77 9.55 -18.18
N SER A 264 15.59 10.27 -18.95
CA SER A 264 17.00 9.94 -19.09
C SER A 264 17.73 9.89 -17.74
N GLY A 265 18.38 8.78 -17.42
CA GLY A 265 19.05 8.57 -16.14
C GLY A 265 18.15 8.14 -14.99
N GLU A 266 16.86 7.99 -15.21
CA GLU A 266 15.95 7.35 -14.27
C GLU A 266 16.23 5.82 -14.27
N PRO A 267 16.47 5.19 -13.09
CA PRO A 267 16.73 3.76 -13.03
C PRO A 267 15.44 2.96 -13.28
N PRO A 268 15.57 1.70 -13.72
CA PRO A 268 14.45 0.77 -13.76
C PRO A 268 13.82 0.60 -12.37
N ALA A 269 12.52 0.30 -12.33
CA ALA A 269 11.83 -0.07 -11.11
C ALA A 269 12.30 -1.45 -10.64
N VAL A 270 12.98 -1.51 -9.52
CA VAL A 270 13.36 -2.76 -8.85
C VAL A 270 12.97 -2.65 -7.40
N SER A 271 12.03 -3.51 -6.98
CA SER A 271 11.36 -3.32 -5.69
C SER A 271 10.74 -1.91 -5.60
N HIS A 272 10.48 -1.38 -4.41
CA HIS A 272 9.70 -0.15 -4.20
C HIS A 272 10.51 1.00 -3.55
N ILE A 273 11.84 1.02 -3.69
CA ILE A 273 12.69 1.94 -2.91
C ILE A 273 13.13 3.17 -3.69
N VAL A 274 13.42 3.06 -4.98
CA VAL A 274 14.15 4.10 -5.72
C VAL A 274 13.26 4.99 -6.57
N PRO A 275 12.60 4.53 -7.65
CA PRO A 275 11.87 5.40 -8.56
C PRO A 275 10.44 5.68 -8.10
N MET A 276 9.78 6.60 -8.80
CA MET A 276 8.35 6.92 -8.66
C MET A 276 7.59 6.51 -9.94
N HIS A 277 7.83 5.28 -10.38
CA HIS A 277 7.21 4.72 -11.57
C HIS A 277 5.71 4.47 -11.36
N GLU A 278 4.98 4.32 -12.44
CA GLU A 278 3.54 4.05 -12.42
C GLU A 278 3.24 2.73 -11.72
N GLU A 279 4.10 1.74 -11.89
CA GLU A 279 4.02 0.42 -11.25
C GLU A 279 4.08 0.48 -9.73
N LEU A 280 4.67 1.53 -9.17
CA LEU A 280 4.73 1.74 -7.72
C LEU A 280 3.59 2.58 -7.17
N LEU A 281 2.94 3.38 -8.02
CA LEU A 281 1.97 4.39 -7.59
C LEU A 281 0.53 4.06 -8.01
N HIS A 282 0.31 3.28 -9.08
CA HIS A 282 -1.01 2.86 -9.50
C HIS A 282 -1.43 1.60 -8.74
N VAL A 283 -2.36 1.77 -7.82
CA VAL A 283 -2.81 0.73 -6.88
C VAL A 283 -4.27 0.36 -7.10
N PRO A 284 -4.70 -0.84 -6.75
CA PRO A 284 -6.12 -1.19 -6.72
C PRO A 284 -6.85 -0.37 -5.64
N LEU A 285 -8.10 -0.02 -5.92
CA LEU A 285 -9.02 0.58 -4.94
C LEU A 285 -10.45 0.12 -5.25
N VAL A 286 -11.04 -0.59 -4.31
CA VAL A 286 -12.42 -1.11 -4.37
C VAL A 286 -13.14 -0.73 -3.08
N VAL A 287 -14.33 -0.14 -3.19
CA VAL A 287 -15.12 0.33 -2.06
C VAL A 287 -16.50 -0.28 -2.08
N ARG A 288 -16.82 -1.10 -1.10
CA ARG A 288 -18.15 -1.65 -0.87
C ARG A 288 -18.83 -0.90 0.27
N PRO A 289 -19.88 -0.11 0.00
CA PRO A 289 -20.65 0.53 1.06
C PRO A 289 -21.44 -0.50 1.87
N PRO A 290 -21.97 -0.12 3.05
CA PRO A 290 -22.99 -0.90 3.72
C PRO A 290 -24.15 -1.21 2.76
N GLY A 291 -24.62 -2.46 2.76
CA GLY A 291 -25.65 -2.92 1.83
C GLY A 291 -25.17 -3.23 0.40
N GLY A 292 -23.92 -2.92 0.07
CA GLY A 292 -23.38 -3.08 -1.29
C GLY A 292 -23.94 -2.08 -2.31
N THR A 293 -23.58 -2.24 -3.57
CA THR A 293 -24.10 -1.44 -4.72
C THR A 293 -24.13 -2.29 -5.98
N ASP A 294 -24.76 -1.79 -7.03
CA ASP A 294 -24.59 -2.39 -8.37
C ASP A 294 -23.19 -2.06 -8.90
N GLY A 295 -22.36 -3.05 -9.10
CA GLY A 295 -20.94 -2.89 -9.42
C GLY A 295 -20.64 -1.76 -10.43
N LYS A 296 -19.87 -0.76 -10.01
CA LYS A 296 -19.53 0.40 -10.82
C LYS A 296 -18.02 0.53 -11.01
N ARG A 297 -17.61 1.13 -12.13
CA ARG A 297 -16.21 1.48 -12.38
C ARG A 297 -16.10 3.00 -12.55
N SER A 298 -15.41 3.68 -11.63
CA SER A 298 -14.99 5.07 -11.80
C SER A 298 -13.64 5.11 -12.51
N HIS A 299 -13.53 6.04 -13.46
CA HIS A 299 -12.29 6.35 -14.17
C HIS A 299 -11.67 7.67 -13.72
N ASP A 300 -12.26 8.30 -12.72
CA ASP A 300 -11.74 9.53 -12.13
C ASP A 300 -10.44 9.25 -11.39
N LEU A 301 -9.56 10.26 -11.33
CA LEU A 301 -8.38 10.20 -10.48
C LEU A 301 -8.82 10.06 -9.02
N ALA A 302 -8.28 9.07 -8.31
CA ALA A 302 -8.62 8.79 -6.93
C ALA A 302 -7.38 8.83 -6.02
N ALA A 303 -7.56 9.39 -4.82
CA ALA A 303 -6.53 9.50 -3.81
C ALA A 303 -6.85 8.65 -2.58
N LEU A 304 -5.90 7.87 -2.09
CA LEU A 304 -6.05 7.10 -0.85
C LEU A 304 -6.25 8.03 0.37
N THR A 305 -5.75 9.25 0.31
CA THR A 305 -5.91 10.28 1.35
C THR A 305 -7.36 10.71 1.58
N GLN A 306 -8.28 10.35 0.69
CA GLN A 306 -9.72 10.58 0.89
C GLN A 306 -10.37 9.60 1.87
N PHE A 307 -9.67 8.54 2.30
CA PHE A 307 -10.22 7.51 3.18
C PHE A 307 -10.92 8.05 4.44
N PRO A 308 -10.34 8.98 5.23
CA PRO A 308 -11.01 9.52 6.40
C PRO A 308 -12.32 10.25 6.08
N ASP A 309 -12.38 11.02 5.00
CA ASP A 309 -13.57 11.74 4.59
C ASP A 309 -14.68 10.80 4.11
N VAL A 310 -14.31 9.74 3.40
CA VAL A 310 -15.25 8.67 3.01
C VAL A 310 -15.84 8.00 4.24
N VAL A 311 -15.00 7.64 5.22
CA VAL A 311 -15.48 7.06 6.49
C VAL A 311 -16.43 8.02 7.19
N ARG A 312 -16.07 9.31 7.37
CA ARG A 312 -16.94 10.32 7.99
C ARG A 312 -18.28 10.45 7.25
N GLY A 313 -18.24 10.43 5.92
CA GLY A 313 -19.46 10.47 5.10
C GLY A 313 -20.41 9.34 5.44
N HIS A 314 -19.92 8.10 5.55
CA HIS A 314 -20.75 6.93 5.85
C HIS A 314 -21.26 6.87 7.29
N ILE A 315 -20.45 7.21 8.29
CA ILE A 315 -20.90 7.19 9.70
C ILE A 315 -21.92 8.30 10.01
N HIS A 316 -21.96 9.36 9.22
CA HIS A 316 -22.95 10.45 9.36
C HIS A 316 -24.18 10.31 8.45
N GLY A 317 -24.40 9.12 7.87
CA GLY A 317 -25.59 8.78 7.09
C GLY A 317 -25.50 9.12 5.60
N GLY A 318 -24.29 9.28 5.06
CA GLY A 318 -24.04 9.30 3.63
C GLY A 318 -24.26 7.91 3.00
N SER A 319 -24.89 7.86 1.83
CA SER A 319 -25.23 6.58 1.18
C SER A 319 -24.54 6.36 -0.18
N SER A 320 -23.72 7.30 -0.64
CA SER A 320 -23.09 7.23 -1.97
C SER A 320 -21.59 7.04 -1.83
N VAL A 321 -21.01 6.08 -2.54
CA VAL A 321 -19.56 5.88 -2.67
C VAL A 321 -19.02 6.30 -4.05
N GLU A 322 -19.91 6.64 -4.98
CA GLU A 322 -19.51 7.06 -6.32
C GLU A 322 -18.88 8.46 -6.26
N GLY A 323 -17.59 8.52 -6.61
CA GLY A 323 -16.83 9.78 -6.59
C GLY A 323 -16.23 10.20 -5.25
N GLU A 324 -16.45 9.46 -4.15
CA GLU A 324 -15.95 9.87 -2.82
C GLU A 324 -14.42 9.85 -2.70
N PHE A 325 -13.74 8.93 -3.40
CA PHE A 325 -12.26 8.94 -3.52
C PHE A 325 -11.75 9.82 -4.66
N ALA A 326 -12.65 10.35 -5.51
CA ALA A 326 -12.25 11.17 -6.65
C ALA A 326 -11.66 12.51 -6.19
N THR A 327 -10.63 12.95 -6.90
CA THR A 327 -9.94 14.21 -6.64
C THR A 327 -9.44 14.83 -7.95
N GLU A 328 -9.27 16.15 -7.96
CA GLU A 328 -8.67 16.83 -9.10
C GLU A 328 -7.16 16.60 -9.21
N GLN A 329 -6.50 16.29 -8.07
CA GLN A 329 -5.06 16.14 -8.00
C GLN A 329 -4.63 15.12 -6.95
N VAL A 330 -3.57 14.36 -7.25
CA VAL A 330 -2.81 13.52 -6.28
C VAL A 330 -1.35 13.91 -6.34
N LEU A 331 -0.74 14.08 -5.17
CA LEU A 331 0.68 14.39 -5.03
C LEU A 331 1.40 13.22 -4.38
N SER A 332 2.29 12.59 -5.15
CA SER A 332 3.10 11.48 -4.63
C SER A 332 4.55 11.91 -4.47
N LYS A 333 5.15 11.55 -3.34
CA LYS A 333 6.49 11.97 -2.99
C LYS A 333 7.32 10.81 -2.49
N LYS A 334 8.52 10.68 -3.03
CA LYS A 334 9.56 9.84 -2.44
C LYS A 334 10.06 10.47 -1.13
N GLN A 335 10.24 9.67 -0.10
CA GLN A 335 10.86 10.17 1.13
C GLN A 335 12.31 10.61 0.89
N PRO A 336 12.83 11.57 1.69
CA PRO A 336 14.22 11.96 1.63
C PRO A 336 15.14 10.76 1.90
N VAL A 337 16.21 10.66 1.14
CA VAL A 337 17.25 9.66 1.38
C VAL A 337 17.99 10.05 2.66
N THR A 338 17.90 9.22 3.68
CA THR A 338 18.64 9.40 4.94
C THR A 338 20.14 9.17 4.73
N ALA A 339 20.97 9.64 5.69
CA ALA A 339 22.41 9.40 5.64
C ALA A 339 22.75 7.90 5.61
N ASP A 340 22.07 7.11 6.45
CA ASP A 340 22.26 5.65 6.50
C ASP A 340 21.91 4.96 5.18
N LEU A 341 20.81 5.39 4.56
CA LEU A 341 20.40 4.86 3.26
C LEU A 341 21.41 5.25 2.18
N ARG A 342 21.93 6.49 2.20
CA ARG A 342 23.01 6.94 1.30
C ARG A 342 24.27 6.08 1.45
N ASP A 343 24.71 5.86 2.70
CA ASP A 343 25.91 5.06 2.98
C ASP A 343 25.77 3.60 2.50
N ARG A 344 24.55 3.06 2.58
CA ARG A 344 24.25 1.72 2.04
C ARG A 344 24.34 1.69 0.51
N PHE A 345 23.75 2.68 -0.17
CA PHE A 345 23.85 2.81 -1.63
C PHE A 345 25.30 2.89 -2.08
N GLU A 346 26.09 3.75 -1.43
CA GLU A 346 27.49 3.97 -1.79
C GLU A 346 28.37 2.72 -1.56
N ARG A 347 28.02 1.88 -0.59
CA ARG A 347 28.72 0.60 -0.36
C ARG A 347 28.37 -0.47 -1.39
N GLN A 348 27.19 -0.42 -1.97
CA GLN A 348 26.67 -1.49 -2.84
C GLN A 348 26.66 -1.13 -4.32
N CYS A 349 26.73 0.15 -4.67
CA CYS A 349 26.63 0.60 -6.05
C CYS A 349 27.55 1.79 -6.32
N GLU A 350 28.48 1.64 -7.28
CA GLU A 350 29.37 2.74 -7.71
C GLU A 350 28.62 3.93 -8.29
N ALA A 351 27.42 3.71 -8.87
CA ALA A 351 26.56 4.74 -9.42
C ALA A 351 25.52 5.25 -8.40
N ALA A 352 25.77 5.16 -7.11
CA ALA A 352 24.83 5.50 -6.03
C ALA A 352 24.10 6.82 -6.23
N ASN A 353 24.80 7.86 -6.69
CA ASN A 353 24.21 9.19 -6.91
C ASN A 353 23.02 9.18 -7.90
N THR A 354 22.99 8.26 -8.85
CA THR A 354 21.86 8.09 -9.78
C THR A 354 20.59 7.72 -9.02
N TYR A 355 20.71 6.84 -8.03
CA TYR A 355 19.57 6.35 -7.24
C TYR A 355 19.12 7.31 -6.13
N LEU A 356 19.96 8.29 -5.79
CA LEU A 356 19.71 9.29 -4.76
C LEU A 356 18.95 10.52 -5.27
N ALA A 357 18.71 10.62 -6.58
CA ALA A 357 17.99 11.75 -7.15
C ALA A 357 16.61 11.94 -6.53
N GLN A 358 16.23 13.17 -6.33
CA GLN A 358 14.89 13.52 -5.87
C GLN A 358 13.87 13.28 -6.98
N SER A 359 12.68 12.86 -6.59
CA SER A 359 11.53 12.70 -7.48
C SER A 359 10.24 13.10 -6.77
N ARG A 360 9.36 13.75 -7.48
CA ARG A 360 7.99 14.11 -7.10
C ARG A 360 7.08 13.91 -8.28
N VAL A 361 5.85 13.51 -8.00
CA VAL A 361 4.84 13.24 -9.02
C VAL A 361 3.58 14.03 -8.71
N VAL A 362 3.02 14.67 -9.72
CA VAL A 362 1.72 15.34 -9.70
C VAL A 362 0.82 14.66 -10.71
N TYR A 363 -0.23 14.02 -10.22
CA TYR A 363 -1.32 13.54 -11.06
C TYR A 363 -2.43 14.58 -11.10
N THR A 364 -3.06 14.76 -12.26
CA THR A 364 -4.26 15.60 -12.42
C THR A 364 -5.28 14.85 -13.26
N ASP A 365 -6.54 14.99 -12.91
CA ASP A 365 -7.63 14.45 -13.69
C ASP A 365 -7.69 15.16 -15.08
N THR A 366 -8.12 14.42 -16.09
CA THR A 366 -8.28 14.94 -17.46
C THR A 366 -9.73 14.93 -17.94
N ASN A 367 -10.70 14.60 -17.06
CA ASN A 367 -12.11 14.34 -17.40
C ASN A 367 -12.26 13.30 -18.52
N SER A 368 -11.35 12.34 -18.57
CA SER A 368 -11.32 11.24 -19.52
C SER A 368 -10.89 9.94 -18.82
N LYS A 369 -10.88 8.82 -19.52
CA LYS A 369 -10.35 7.55 -18.96
C LYS A 369 -8.83 7.51 -18.81
N ALA A 370 -8.21 8.68 -18.60
CA ALA A 370 -6.77 8.83 -18.45
C ALA A 370 -6.47 9.95 -17.45
N VAL A 371 -5.34 9.87 -16.79
CA VAL A 371 -4.81 10.93 -15.94
C VAL A 371 -3.56 11.53 -16.55
N ARG A 372 -3.26 12.77 -16.23
CA ARG A 372 -2.02 13.43 -16.59
C ARG A 372 -1.05 13.29 -15.42
N LYS A 373 0.09 12.62 -15.67
CA LYS A 373 1.23 12.53 -14.76
C LYS A 373 2.27 13.56 -15.14
N ARG A 374 2.74 14.37 -14.20
CA ARG A 374 3.90 15.26 -14.34
C ARG A 374 4.87 14.89 -13.23
N TYR A 375 6.11 14.55 -13.59
CA TYR A 375 7.10 14.12 -12.60
C TYR A 375 8.50 14.51 -13.05
N TYR A 376 9.45 14.42 -12.15
CA TYR A 376 10.86 14.63 -12.47
C TYR A 376 11.75 13.59 -11.84
N TRP A 377 12.88 13.35 -12.45
CA TRP A 377 14.02 12.62 -11.90
C TRP A 377 15.25 13.53 -11.95
N GLY A 378 15.80 13.91 -10.79
CA GLY A 378 16.88 14.89 -10.69
C GLY A 378 16.50 16.27 -11.23
N SER A 379 17.07 16.66 -12.37
CA SER A 379 16.77 17.94 -13.06
C SER A 379 15.76 17.82 -14.19
N GLU A 380 15.58 16.61 -14.71
CA GLU A 380 14.77 16.35 -15.90
C GLU A 380 13.33 16.04 -15.52
N GLY A 381 12.37 16.64 -16.20
CA GLY A 381 10.95 16.43 -15.97
C GLY A 381 10.19 16.04 -17.22
N LEU A 382 9.15 15.20 -17.03
CA LEU A 382 8.31 14.65 -18.08
C LEU A 382 6.83 14.78 -17.71
N ALA A 383 6.00 15.08 -18.73
CA ALA A 383 4.56 14.92 -18.65
C ALA A 383 4.12 13.72 -19.47
N GLU A 384 3.20 12.95 -18.94
CA GLU A 384 2.63 11.76 -19.55
C GLU A 384 1.11 11.75 -19.41
N ARG A 385 0.44 11.07 -20.34
CA ARG A 385 -0.95 10.66 -20.19
C ARG A 385 -0.96 9.16 -19.88
N VAL A 386 -1.55 8.80 -18.75
CA VAL A 386 -1.67 7.41 -18.29
C VAL A 386 -3.11 6.96 -18.40
N HIS A 387 -3.35 5.96 -19.24
CA HIS A 387 -4.68 5.39 -19.47
C HIS A 387 -5.02 4.35 -18.40
N CYS A 388 -6.30 4.13 -18.15
CA CYS A 388 -6.77 3.14 -17.15
C CYS A 388 -6.30 1.70 -17.44
N ALA A 389 -5.97 1.39 -18.68
CA ALA A 389 -5.37 0.11 -19.10
C ALA A 389 -3.84 0.07 -18.96
N GLY A 390 -3.22 1.03 -18.27
CA GLY A 390 -1.78 1.10 -18.07
C GLY A 390 -0.96 1.64 -19.24
N ALA A 391 -1.57 1.92 -20.40
CA ALA A 391 -0.84 2.49 -21.53
C ALA A 391 -0.41 3.93 -21.21
N VAL A 392 0.85 4.28 -21.52
CA VAL A 392 1.45 5.58 -21.26
C VAL A 392 1.81 6.28 -22.57
N GLU A 393 1.44 7.56 -22.70
CA GLU A 393 1.76 8.43 -23.83
C GLU A 393 2.56 9.64 -23.34
N ALA A 394 3.79 9.82 -23.84
CA ALA A 394 4.61 10.97 -23.50
C ALA A 394 4.01 12.26 -24.11
N LEU A 395 3.80 13.28 -23.28
CA LEU A 395 3.25 14.58 -23.68
C LEU A 395 4.36 15.63 -23.89
N GLY A 396 5.55 15.40 -23.33
CA GLY A 396 6.71 16.29 -23.48
C GLY A 396 7.36 16.69 -22.16
N ALA A 397 8.43 17.46 -22.24
CA ALA A 397 9.18 17.92 -21.09
C ALA A 397 8.37 18.92 -20.25
N VAL A 398 8.57 18.87 -18.92
CA VAL A 398 8.05 19.85 -17.95
C VAL A 398 9.17 20.34 -17.05
N SER A 399 9.05 21.55 -16.52
CA SER A 399 10.06 22.03 -15.59
C SER A 399 9.86 21.48 -14.20
N ARG A 400 10.94 21.10 -13.51
CA ARG A 400 10.93 20.73 -12.10
C ARG A 400 10.22 21.78 -11.24
N ARG A 401 10.43 23.08 -11.53
CA ARG A 401 9.83 24.18 -10.79
C ARG A 401 8.29 24.16 -10.82
N GLU A 402 7.70 23.79 -11.96
CA GLU A 402 6.24 23.66 -12.07
C GLU A 402 5.70 22.54 -11.20
N ILE A 403 6.46 21.43 -11.07
CA ILE A 403 6.08 20.32 -10.23
C ILE A 403 6.26 20.68 -8.76
N ASP A 404 7.42 21.24 -8.39
CA ASP A 404 7.72 21.63 -7.00
C ASP A 404 6.72 22.66 -6.45
N ALA A 405 6.17 23.53 -7.28
CA ALA A 405 5.15 24.50 -6.88
C ALA A 405 3.85 23.87 -6.37
N ALA A 406 3.51 22.64 -6.80
CA ALA A 406 2.35 21.92 -6.27
C ALA A 406 2.57 21.38 -4.86
N PHE A 407 3.83 21.25 -4.43
CA PHE A 407 4.22 20.76 -3.10
C PHE A 407 4.53 21.87 -2.10
N ASP A 408 4.26 23.13 -2.48
CA ASP A 408 4.49 24.28 -1.59
C ASP A 408 3.29 24.48 -0.68
N CYS A 409 3.38 23.91 0.53
CA CYS A 409 2.36 24.03 1.55
C CYS A 409 3.00 24.11 2.94
N ASP A 410 2.22 24.62 3.90
CA ASP A 410 2.58 24.56 5.31
C ASP A 410 2.54 23.10 5.81
N GLU A 411 3.35 22.79 6.81
CA GLU A 411 3.33 21.51 7.49
C GLU A 411 2.05 21.36 8.33
N ALA A 412 1.40 20.20 8.27
CA ALA A 412 0.15 19.96 8.96
C ALA A 412 0.26 19.90 10.50
N GLY A 413 1.49 19.91 11.04
CA GLY A 413 1.73 19.91 12.48
C GLY A 413 1.47 18.57 13.18
N VAL A 414 1.41 17.48 12.42
CA VAL A 414 1.17 16.12 12.95
C VAL A 414 2.46 15.34 13.21
N ARG A 415 3.61 15.98 13.05
CA ARG A 415 4.94 15.39 13.18
C ARG A 415 5.62 15.84 14.47
N GLU A 416 6.16 14.89 15.21
CA GLU A 416 7.03 15.12 16.34
C GLU A 416 8.41 14.48 16.05
N PRO A 417 9.50 15.27 15.93
CA PRO A 417 10.83 14.73 15.71
C PRO A 417 11.31 13.90 16.91
N LEU A 418 11.84 12.70 16.64
CA LEU A 418 12.42 11.83 17.65
C LEU A 418 13.91 12.15 17.84
N GLU A 419 14.29 12.71 18.99
CA GLU A 419 15.70 12.96 19.31
C GLU A 419 16.39 11.65 19.76
N GLY A 420 17.26 11.10 18.91
CA GLY A 420 18.13 9.97 19.25
C GLY A 420 17.46 8.61 19.32
N ALA A 421 16.25 8.48 18.81
CA ALA A 421 15.52 7.23 18.77
C ALA A 421 16.21 6.18 17.88
N GLN A 422 16.33 4.96 18.42
CA GLN A 422 16.72 3.76 17.68
C GLN A 422 15.61 2.74 17.86
N PRO A 423 15.11 2.09 16.78
CA PRO A 423 14.12 1.02 16.91
C PRO A 423 14.60 -0.06 17.90
N THR A 424 13.67 -0.68 18.62
CA THR A 424 14.01 -1.82 19.48
C THR A 424 14.65 -2.93 18.66
N ASP A 425 15.43 -3.79 19.29
CA ASP A 425 16.10 -4.88 18.56
C ASP A 425 15.09 -5.84 17.91
N GLU A 426 13.92 -6.05 18.51
CA GLU A 426 12.82 -6.83 17.91
C GLU A 426 12.28 -6.18 16.63
N VAL A 427 12.07 -4.87 16.64
CA VAL A 427 11.64 -4.12 15.44
C VAL A 427 12.75 -4.11 14.38
N LYS A 428 14.02 -4.01 14.77
CA LYS A 428 15.14 -4.13 13.84
C LYS A 428 15.19 -5.49 13.17
N ASP A 429 15.02 -6.57 13.94
CA ASP A 429 14.99 -7.94 13.41
C ASP A 429 13.83 -8.14 12.43
N GLN A 430 12.64 -7.62 12.77
CA GLN A 430 11.47 -7.66 11.91
C GLN A 430 11.67 -6.85 10.61
N LEU A 431 12.17 -5.63 10.73
CA LEU A 431 12.49 -4.79 9.60
C LEU A 431 13.64 -5.36 8.76
N ALA A 432 14.59 -6.07 9.36
CA ALA A 432 15.64 -6.78 8.66
C ALA A 432 15.09 -7.96 7.85
N ALA A 433 14.16 -8.73 8.41
CA ALA A 433 13.53 -9.86 7.73
C ALA A 433 12.78 -9.45 6.46
N ILE A 434 12.10 -8.28 6.50
CA ILE A 434 11.40 -7.71 5.34
C ILE A 434 12.27 -6.72 4.53
N GLY A 435 13.57 -6.63 4.83
CA GLY A 435 14.55 -5.91 4.02
C GLY A 435 14.66 -4.40 4.29
N TYR A 436 14.24 -3.91 5.44
CA TYR A 436 14.34 -2.48 5.79
C TYR A 436 15.51 -2.12 6.72
N TYR A 437 16.21 -3.11 7.29
CA TYR A 437 17.40 -2.93 8.15
C TYR A 437 18.62 -3.67 7.61
#